data_8a2467269d7f061c413e7b38ebf80948
#
_entry.id   8a2467269d7f061c413e7b38ebf80948
#
_cell.length_a   1.000
_cell.length_b   1.000
_cell.length_c   1.000
_cell.angle_alpha   90.00
_cell.angle_beta   90.00
_cell.angle_gamma   90.00
#
_symmetry.space_group_name_H-M   'P 1'
#
loop_
_entity.id
_entity.type
_entity.pdbx_description
1 polymer ?
#
loop_
_entity_poly.entity_id
_entity_poly.type
_entity_poly.pdbx_seq_one_letter_code
_entity_poly.pdbx_strand_id
1 'polypeptide(L)'
;MHPRRLRRVRVDKGFTLIEVVVALAILGVGLTVIIELFSGGLRLGGVSMEYTKAVNYARMKMEETMAKPAVEAGTQEGESDDKIFRWQIGVKKVDLLSIDQSIDYKPPVELFQVKIDVFWKSGAKEKSMSVESLKATKPEEGEKKS
;
A
#
# COMPACT_ATOMS: atom_id res chain seq x y z
N MET A 1 -58.34 33.60 56.28
CA MET A 1 -58.08 32.18 55.91
C MET A 1 -56.91 32.16 54.99
N HIS A 2 -55.67 31.92 55.45
CA HIS A 2 -54.46 31.93 54.66
C HIS A 2 -54.11 30.51 54.19
N PRO A 3 -53.92 30.20 52.92
CA PRO A 3 -53.48 28.88 52.45
C PRO A 3 -52.02 28.73 52.81
N ARG A 4 -51.65 27.77 53.65
CA ARG A 4 -50.27 27.33 53.89
C ARG A 4 -49.72 26.69 52.61
N ARG A 5 -48.77 27.36 51.97
CA ARG A 5 -47.97 26.79 50.88
C ARG A 5 -47.10 25.71 51.46
N LEU A 6 -47.42 24.48 51.10
CA LEU A 6 -46.54 23.32 51.34
C LEU A 6 -45.27 23.48 50.54
N ARG A 7 -44.16 23.78 51.20
CA ARG A 7 -42.83 23.78 50.65
C ARG A 7 -42.44 22.33 50.32
N ARG A 8 -42.41 21.97 49.02
CA ARG A 8 -41.85 20.68 48.61
C ARG A 8 -40.37 20.67 49.00
N VAL A 9 -40.01 19.86 49.96
CA VAL A 9 -38.63 19.54 50.30
C VAL A 9 -38.10 18.72 49.12
N ARG A 10 -37.24 19.31 48.31
CA ARG A 10 -36.43 18.56 47.34
C ARG A 10 -35.50 17.70 48.17
N VAL A 11 -35.70 16.40 48.13
CA VAL A 11 -34.74 15.44 48.62
C VAL A 11 -33.66 15.35 47.56
N ASP A 12 -32.55 16.03 47.75
CA ASP A 12 -31.36 15.91 46.94
C ASP A 12 -30.81 14.49 47.18
N LYS A 13 -31.00 13.61 46.20
CA LYS A 13 -30.43 12.26 46.21
C LYS A 13 -28.94 12.39 45.90
N GLY A 14 -28.12 12.31 46.93
CA GLY A 14 -26.68 12.20 46.80
C GLY A 14 -26.30 10.84 46.18
N PHE A 15 -25.17 10.78 45.47
CA PHE A 15 -24.61 9.53 44.96
C PHE A 15 -24.15 8.60 46.06
N THR A 16 -24.38 7.31 45.87
CA THR A 16 -23.90 6.29 46.80
C THR A 16 -22.44 5.96 46.51
N LEU A 17 -21.68 5.55 47.54
CA LEU A 17 -20.28 5.14 47.34
C LEU A 17 -20.13 4.02 46.32
N ILE A 18 -21.05 3.06 46.33
CA ILE A 18 -21.06 1.94 45.38
C ILE A 18 -21.28 2.41 43.92
N GLU A 19 -22.13 3.41 43.70
CA GLU A 19 -22.40 3.99 42.40
C GLU A 19 -21.15 4.65 41.82
N VAL A 20 -20.36 5.36 42.62
CA VAL A 20 -19.10 5.95 42.22
C VAL A 20 -18.07 4.87 41.87
N VAL A 21 -17.96 3.80 42.66
CA VAL A 21 -17.04 2.69 42.39
C VAL A 21 -17.40 1.98 41.10
N VAL A 22 -18.66 1.70 40.86
CA VAL A 22 -19.14 1.08 39.62
C VAL A 22 -18.87 1.99 38.42
N ALA A 23 -19.13 3.28 38.53
CA ALA A 23 -18.84 4.25 37.47
C ALA A 23 -17.35 4.30 37.11
N LEU A 24 -16.47 4.30 38.11
CA LEU A 24 -15.02 4.25 37.91
C LEU A 24 -14.56 2.94 37.27
N ALA A 25 -15.16 1.81 37.64
CA ALA A 25 -14.86 0.52 37.05
C ALA A 25 -15.23 0.50 35.54
N ILE A 26 -16.42 0.98 35.19
CA ILE A 26 -16.88 1.08 33.78
C ILE A 26 -15.99 2.04 33.00
N LEU A 27 -15.63 3.19 33.60
CA LEU A 27 -14.74 4.16 32.98
C LEU A 27 -13.36 3.54 32.71
N GLY A 28 -12.79 2.78 33.64
CA GLY A 28 -11.50 2.11 33.49
C GLY A 28 -11.51 1.10 32.36
N VAL A 29 -12.53 0.27 32.27
CA VAL A 29 -12.70 -0.69 31.17
C VAL A 29 -12.85 0.06 29.81
N GLY A 30 -13.69 1.08 29.77
CA GLY A 30 -13.89 1.88 28.54
C GLY A 30 -12.59 2.54 28.05
N LEU A 31 -11.80 3.10 28.98
CA LEU A 31 -10.52 3.72 28.64
C LEU A 31 -9.51 2.72 28.10
N THR A 32 -9.46 1.51 28.65
CA THR A 32 -8.58 0.44 28.16
C THR A 32 -8.89 0.07 26.71
N VAL A 33 -10.17 -0.11 26.39
CA VAL A 33 -10.61 -0.41 25.01
C VAL A 33 -10.25 0.72 24.05
N ILE A 34 -10.41 1.98 24.44
CA ILE A 34 -10.06 3.13 23.61
C ILE A 34 -8.55 3.14 23.33
N ILE A 35 -7.70 2.89 24.33
CA ILE A 35 -6.25 2.85 24.17
C ILE A 35 -5.83 1.72 23.22
N GLU A 36 -6.43 0.55 23.32
CA GLU A 36 -6.15 -0.58 22.42
C GLU A 36 -6.53 -0.25 20.96
N LEU A 37 -7.71 0.31 20.73
CA LEU A 37 -8.17 0.73 19.42
C LEU A 37 -7.26 1.81 18.81
N PHE A 38 -6.85 2.79 19.62
CA PHE A 38 -5.96 3.86 19.18
C PHE A 38 -4.58 3.33 18.82
N SER A 39 -4.00 2.45 19.63
CA SER A 39 -2.72 1.79 19.36
C SER A 39 -2.76 0.96 18.09
N GLY A 40 -3.85 0.23 17.86
CA GLY A 40 -4.10 -0.51 16.61
C GLY A 40 -4.16 0.41 15.38
N GLY A 41 -4.86 1.54 15.50
CA GLY A 41 -4.96 2.54 14.43
C GLY A 41 -3.61 3.16 14.05
N LEU A 42 -2.77 3.52 15.02
CA LEU A 42 -1.42 4.04 14.79
C LEU A 42 -0.52 3.03 14.07
N ARG A 43 -0.61 1.75 14.45
CA ARG A 43 0.14 0.68 13.80
C ARG A 43 -0.26 0.49 12.34
N LEU A 44 -1.56 0.53 12.05
CA LEU A 44 -2.08 0.46 10.66
C LEU A 44 -1.64 1.67 9.83
N GLY A 45 -1.62 2.87 10.41
CA GLY A 45 -1.13 4.08 9.76
C GLY A 45 0.34 3.97 9.35
N GLY A 46 1.20 3.42 10.20
CA GLY A 46 2.62 3.18 9.90
C GLY A 46 2.80 2.22 8.71
N VAL A 47 2.09 1.10 8.73
CA VAL A 47 2.13 0.10 7.62
C VAL A 47 1.65 0.70 6.30
N SER A 48 0.59 1.52 6.33
CA SER A 48 0.06 2.20 5.15
C SER A 48 1.08 3.18 4.55
N MET A 49 1.81 3.91 5.39
CA MET A 49 2.84 4.83 4.95
C MET A 49 4.03 4.12 4.28
N GLU A 50 4.49 3.00 4.84
CA GLU A 50 5.54 2.18 4.24
C GLU A 50 5.13 1.67 2.86
N TYR A 51 3.90 1.17 2.74
CA TYR A 51 3.34 0.70 1.47
C TYR A 51 3.26 1.81 0.43
N THR A 52 2.81 3.01 0.82
CA THR A 52 2.74 4.18 -0.07
C THR A 52 4.11 4.57 -0.60
N LYS A 53 5.14 4.55 0.26
CA LYS A 53 6.53 4.80 -0.17
C LYS A 53 7.01 3.75 -1.17
N ALA A 54 6.72 2.47 -0.93
CA ALA A 54 7.07 1.39 -1.84
C ALA A 54 6.39 1.53 -3.21
N VAL A 55 5.10 1.90 -3.24
CA VAL A 55 4.36 2.17 -4.50
C VAL A 55 4.98 3.32 -5.28
N ASN A 56 5.30 4.43 -4.61
CA ASN A 56 5.91 5.59 -5.26
C ASN A 56 7.30 5.23 -5.81
N TYR A 57 8.07 4.44 -5.08
CA TYR A 57 9.38 3.97 -5.53
C TYR A 57 9.26 3.05 -6.76
N ALA A 58 8.31 2.11 -6.75
CA ALA A 58 8.03 1.23 -7.88
C ALA A 58 7.59 2.02 -9.13
N ARG A 59 6.74 3.04 -8.96
CA ARG A 59 6.33 3.94 -10.06
C ARG A 59 7.51 4.71 -10.63
N MET A 60 8.35 5.28 -9.79
CA MET A 60 9.56 5.97 -10.23
C MET A 60 10.46 5.05 -11.07
N LYS A 61 10.68 3.80 -10.63
CA LYS A 61 11.45 2.81 -11.38
C LYS A 61 10.77 2.40 -12.68
N MET A 62 9.44 2.33 -12.70
CA MET A 62 8.68 2.06 -13.91
C MET A 62 8.84 3.20 -14.92
N GLU A 63 8.70 4.45 -14.50
CA GLU A 63 8.89 5.63 -15.35
C GLU A 63 10.30 5.69 -15.93
N GLU A 64 11.32 5.44 -15.09
CA GLU A 64 12.72 5.38 -15.52
C GLU A 64 12.94 4.29 -16.58
N THR A 65 12.34 3.12 -16.40
CA THR A 65 12.44 2.00 -17.36
C THR A 65 11.68 2.29 -18.65
N MET A 66 10.49 2.89 -18.53
CA MET A 66 9.66 3.25 -19.69
C MET A 66 10.25 4.41 -20.51
N ALA A 67 11.02 5.30 -19.91
CA ALA A 67 11.68 6.41 -20.59
C ALA A 67 12.86 5.97 -21.46
N LYS A 68 13.42 4.78 -21.24
CA LYS A 68 14.51 4.25 -22.10
C LYS A 68 14.00 4.02 -23.51
N PRO A 69 14.73 4.43 -24.56
CA PRO A 69 14.28 4.24 -25.94
C PRO A 69 14.12 2.77 -26.33
N ALA A 70 14.98 1.90 -25.82
CA ALA A 70 14.91 0.46 -25.99
C ALA A 70 14.97 -0.25 -24.63
N VAL A 71 14.30 -1.38 -24.53
CA VAL A 71 14.39 -2.29 -23.39
C VAL A 71 14.77 -3.66 -23.92
N GLU A 72 15.72 -4.30 -23.26
CA GLU A 72 16.15 -5.66 -23.56
C GLU A 72 15.50 -6.63 -22.57
N ALA A 73 15.15 -7.83 -23.05
CA ALA A 73 14.68 -8.89 -22.18
C ALA A 73 15.78 -9.30 -21.18
N GLY A 74 15.42 -9.38 -19.93
CA GLY A 74 16.36 -9.73 -18.86
C GLY A 74 15.86 -9.31 -17.48
N THR A 75 16.71 -9.50 -16.48
CA THR A 75 16.42 -9.14 -15.10
C THR A 75 17.51 -8.23 -14.58
N GLN A 76 17.12 -7.16 -13.93
CA GLN A 76 18.01 -6.24 -13.22
C GLN A 76 17.54 -6.15 -11.76
N GLU A 77 18.48 -6.04 -10.83
CA GLU A 77 18.19 -5.90 -9.42
C GLU A 77 19.10 -4.87 -8.77
N GLY A 78 18.66 -4.31 -7.67
CA GLY A 78 19.43 -3.34 -6.91
C GLY A 78 18.73 -2.91 -5.63
N GLU A 79 19.30 -1.91 -5.01
CA GLU A 79 18.78 -1.32 -3.78
C GLU A 79 18.57 0.19 -3.98
N SER A 80 17.68 0.78 -3.17
CA SER A 80 17.55 2.24 -3.08
C SER A 80 18.74 2.85 -2.35
N ASP A 81 19.01 4.15 -2.56
CA ASP A 81 20.12 4.87 -1.95
C ASP A 81 20.09 4.82 -0.42
N ASP A 82 18.90 4.82 0.17
CA ASP A 82 18.64 4.69 1.60
C ASP A 82 18.65 3.24 2.12
N LYS A 83 18.84 2.23 1.22
CA LYS A 83 18.83 0.79 1.50
C LYS A 83 17.54 0.28 2.17
N ILE A 84 16.45 1.05 2.09
CA ILE A 84 15.14 0.67 2.62
C ILE A 84 14.44 -0.31 1.68
N PHE A 85 14.59 -0.09 0.36
CA PHE A 85 13.94 -0.89 -0.67
C PHE A 85 14.97 -1.66 -1.50
N ARG A 86 14.69 -2.95 -1.71
CA ARG A 86 15.32 -3.75 -2.79
C ARG A 86 14.33 -3.81 -3.94
N TRP A 87 14.83 -3.79 -5.14
CA TRP A 87 14.00 -3.84 -6.34
C TRP A 87 14.55 -4.85 -7.33
N GLN A 88 13.64 -5.43 -8.09
CA GLN A 88 13.95 -6.30 -9.21
C GLN A 88 13.09 -5.89 -10.40
N ILE A 89 13.70 -5.67 -11.56
CA ILE A 89 13.03 -5.34 -12.82
C ILE A 89 13.19 -6.53 -13.73
N GLY A 90 12.07 -7.16 -14.11
CA GLY A 90 12.01 -8.21 -15.11
C GLY A 90 11.40 -7.68 -16.40
N VAL A 91 12.11 -7.86 -17.51
CA VAL A 91 11.62 -7.52 -18.84
C VAL A 91 11.51 -8.79 -19.67
N LYS A 92 10.31 -9.05 -20.20
CA LYS A 92 10.04 -10.21 -21.06
C LYS A 92 9.40 -9.75 -22.35
N LYS A 93 9.86 -10.29 -23.47
CA LYS A 93 9.19 -10.10 -24.76
C LYS A 93 7.87 -10.89 -24.74
N VAL A 94 6.79 -10.23 -25.12
CA VAL A 94 5.46 -10.83 -25.24
C VAL A 94 5.19 -11.12 -26.69
N ASP A 95 4.94 -12.38 -27.01
CA ASP A 95 4.50 -12.78 -28.32
C ASP A 95 2.97 -12.72 -28.39
N LEU A 96 2.45 -11.74 -29.12
CA LEU A 96 1.01 -11.57 -29.31
C LEU A 96 0.42 -12.55 -30.32
N LEU A 97 1.24 -13.30 -31.05
CA LEU A 97 0.83 -14.12 -32.19
C LEU A 97 0.81 -15.63 -31.92
N SER A 98 0.75 -16.04 -30.66
CA SER A 98 0.53 -17.47 -30.36
C SER A 98 -0.85 -17.99 -30.79
N ILE A 99 -1.67 -17.21 -31.49
CA ILE A 99 -3.06 -17.55 -31.81
C ILE A 99 -3.22 -18.17 -33.21
N ASP A 100 -2.30 -17.98 -34.14
CA ASP A 100 -2.39 -18.70 -35.42
C ASP A 100 -1.06 -18.71 -36.19
N GLN A 101 -0.45 -19.87 -36.29
CA GLN A 101 0.83 -20.07 -37.01
C GLN A 101 0.67 -19.99 -38.55
N SER A 102 -0.49 -19.62 -39.08
CA SER A 102 -0.80 -19.63 -40.51
C SER A 102 -0.62 -18.29 -41.22
N ILE A 103 -0.29 -17.21 -40.52
CA ILE A 103 -0.12 -15.89 -41.10
C ILE A 103 1.33 -15.42 -40.88
N ASP A 104 2.10 -15.33 -41.99
CA ASP A 104 3.42 -14.72 -42.01
C ASP A 104 3.32 -13.18 -41.86
N TYR A 105 2.75 -12.76 -40.70
CA TYR A 105 2.60 -11.36 -40.36
C TYR A 105 3.61 -10.99 -39.28
N LYS A 106 4.60 -10.21 -39.64
CA LYS A 106 5.54 -9.62 -38.70
C LYS A 106 4.94 -8.32 -38.13
N PRO A 107 4.59 -8.26 -36.86
CA PRO A 107 4.00 -7.05 -36.29
C PRO A 107 4.98 -5.89 -36.41
N PRO A 108 4.49 -4.66 -36.68
CA PRO A 108 5.32 -3.47 -36.82
C PRO A 108 5.91 -2.97 -35.49
N VAL A 109 5.55 -3.61 -34.36
CA VAL A 109 6.02 -3.28 -33.03
C VAL A 109 6.32 -4.55 -32.25
N GLU A 110 7.31 -4.49 -31.39
CA GLU A 110 7.59 -5.51 -30.38
C GLU A 110 7.01 -5.08 -29.06
N LEU A 111 6.39 -6.02 -28.35
CA LEU A 111 5.82 -5.79 -27.03
C LEU A 111 6.69 -6.43 -25.95
N PHE A 112 6.97 -5.65 -24.93
CA PHE A 112 7.69 -6.11 -23.75
C PHE A 112 6.82 -5.91 -22.51
N GLN A 113 6.72 -6.94 -21.71
CA GLN A 113 6.16 -6.85 -20.36
C GLN A 113 7.29 -6.45 -19.42
N VAL A 114 7.07 -5.35 -18.72
CA VAL A 114 7.98 -4.87 -17.68
C VAL A 114 7.30 -5.10 -16.34
N LYS A 115 7.95 -5.88 -15.48
CA LYS A 115 7.51 -6.15 -14.12
C LYS A 115 8.53 -5.60 -13.14
N ILE A 116 8.08 -4.85 -12.16
CA ILE A 116 8.92 -4.32 -11.09
C ILE A 116 8.43 -4.85 -9.77
N ASP A 117 9.27 -5.59 -9.08
CA ASP A 117 9.05 -6.09 -7.72
C ASP A 117 9.86 -5.22 -6.75
N VAL A 118 9.23 -4.71 -5.71
CA VAL A 118 9.85 -3.93 -4.65
C VAL A 118 9.66 -4.66 -3.32
N PHE A 119 10.75 -4.82 -2.58
CA PHE A 119 10.81 -5.52 -1.31
C PHE A 119 11.27 -4.57 -0.21
N TRP A 120 10.67 -4.65 0.98
CA TRP A 120 11.07 -3.87 2.15
C TRP A 120 10.83 -4.63 3.44
N LYS A 121 11.50 -4.22 4.51
CA LYS A 121 11.27 -4.76 5.85
C LYS A 121 10.25 -3.91 6.59
N SER A 122 9.22 -4.55 7.14
CA SER A 122 8.25 -3.94 8.04
C SER A 122 8.30 -4.66 9.39
N GLY A 123 9.04 -4.11 10.33
CA GLY A 123 9.40 -4.79 11.57
C GLY A 123 10.26 -6.04 11.31
N ALA A 124 9.80 -7.21 11.79
CA ALA A 124 10.49 -8.50 11.58
C ALA A 124 10.08 -9.21 10.27
N LYS A 125 9.14 -8.65 9.51
CA LYS A 125 8.61 -9.28 8.29
C LYS A 125 9.09 -8.56 7.04
N GLU A 126 9.46 -9.34 6.02
CA GLU A 126 9.68 -8.82 4.68
C GLU A 126 8.33 -8.70 3.95
N LYS A 127 8.12 -7.58 3.29
CA LYS A 127 6.96 -7.31 2.45
C LYS A 127 7.42 -7.02 1.04
N SER A 128 6.52 -7.25 0.10
CA SER A 128 6.76 -6.98 -1.32
C SER A 128 5.52 -6.47 -2.00
N MET A 129 5.73 -5.79 -3.11
CA MET A 129 4.70 -5.42 -4.06
C MET A 129 5.24 -5.49 -5.48
N SER A 130 4.35 -5.66 -6.44
CA SER A 130 4.68 -5.73 -7.86
C SER A 130 3.86 -4.72 -8.64
N VAL A 131 4.49 -4.12 -9.66
CA VAL A 131 3.83 -3.30 -10.69
C VAL A 131 4.22 -3.85 -12.04
N GLU A 132 3.25 -3.99 -12.93
CA GLU A 132 3.46 -4.48 -14.28
C GLU A 132 2.95 -3.47 -15.30
N SER A 133 3.64 -3.38 -16.42
CA SER A 133 3.22 -2.57 -17.57
C SER A 133 3.71 -3.20 -18.89
N LEU A 134 3.11 -2.77 -19.98
CA LEU A 134 3.52 -3.18 -21.33
C LEU A 134 4.18 -2.01 -22.03
N LYS A 135 5.30 -2.28 -22.70
CA LYS A 135 6.02 -1.32 -23.53
C LYS A 135 6.06 -1.82 -24.97
N ALA A 136 5.58 -1.00 -25.88
CA ALA A 136 5.74 -1.21 -27.32
C ALA A 136 7.00 -0.49 -27.82
N THR A 137 7.86 -1.20 -28.53
CA THR A 137 9.05 -0.65 -29.19
C THR A 137 9.00 -0.96 -30.66
N LYS A 138 9.59 -0.10 -31.49
CA LYS A 138 9.83 -0.44 -32.88
C LYS A 138 10.89 -1.53 -32.92
N PRO A 139 10.76 -2.57 -33.78
CA PRO A 139 11.83 -3.52 -34.01
C PRO A 139 13.08 -2.77 -34.48
N GLU A 140 14.24 -3.12 -33.96
CA GLU A 140 15.50 -2.63 -34.51
C GLU A 140 15.57 -3.12 -35.94
N GLU A 141 15.52 -2.18 -36.90
CA GLU A 141 15.90 -2.48 -38.26
C GLU A 141 17.37 -2.89 -38.23
N GLY A 142 17.62 -4.19 -38.40
CA GLY A 142 18.96 -4.71 -38.46
C GLY A 142 19.76 -3.91 -39.47
N GLU A 143 20.82 -3.24 -39.02
CA GLU A 143 21.82 -2.62 -39.87
C GLU A 143 22.20 -3.61 -40.99
N LYS A 144 21.70 -3.36 -42.20
CA LYS A 144 22.28 -4.00 -43.40
C LYS A 144 23.73 -3.54 -43.47
N LYS A 145 24.64 -4.40 -42.99
CA LYS A 145 26.04 -4.30 -43.39
C LYS A 145 26.11 -4.43 -44.89
N SER A 146 26.35 -3.31 -45.53
CA SER A 146 26.88 -3.29 -46.91
C SER A 146 28.33 -3.69 -46.90
#